data_cd0eaf7d0b281ac30bd91d60b3d28752
#
_entry.id   cd0eaf7d0b281ac30bd91d60b3d28752
#
_cell.length_a   1.000
_cell.length_b   1.000
_cell.length_c   1.000
_cell.angle_alpha   90.00
_cell.angle_beta   90.00
_cell.angle_gamma   90.00
#
_symmetry.space_group_name_H-M   'P 1'
#
loop_
_entity.id
_entity.type
_entity.pdbx_description
1 polymer ?
#
loop_
_entity_poly.entity_id
_entity_poly.type
_entity_poly.pdbx_seq_one_letter_code
_entity_poly.pdbx_strand_id
1 'polypeptide(L)'
;MESRGDSSVLQGVRVLEIGGELGAWCGKLIADMGATVIKIEPPEGDPTRAYEPFYEDQPDPNKSLYFWHYNTSKRSVTLDLVSDRGRDLFLNMVESADVIIDSLPAGCLSSLSLGYEQIKTLSPAIVMAQITPFGQEGPFRDYASADLTALAFGGPVWNCGYDDHSIPPIRGGGNQGYHTVCHYAAIGIMTALVYRQFTGVGQHIDVNMHAALNVTTEGATYNWLVAGDTVQRQTGRHASVTPTAPSQILCRDGRYLNVGFPARTEEQWFHLLAWLDEEGLVESLGEYLDPPNWAAMRAGDPNAREQQRRVAEAMQALAMKTDSYDLFSRAQGLGFQWGIIYSPEDVLNDPHFQARGFPTDVEHPELDASFVYPGAPYKLPASPWAIQGRAPLLGEHNEQVYLEELGIEAGEYESLKSRGVI
;
A
#
# COMPACT_ATOMS: atom_id res chain seq x y z
N MET A 1 -25.93 28.30 12.61
CA MET A 1 -24.86 27.36 12.26
C MET A 1 -25.49 26.40 11.28
N GLU A 2 -25.30 26.66 9.99
CA GLU A 2 -25.77 25.77 8.95
C GLU A 2 -25.01 24.46 9.10
N SER A 3 -25.71 23.32 9.00
CA SER A 3 -25.14 21.99 8.96
C SER A 3 -24.09 21.97 7.82
N ARG A 4 -22.81 22.01 8.15
CA ARG A 4 -21.78 21.57 7.18
C ARG A 4 -22.10 20.11 6.91
N GLY A 5 -22.78 19.86 5.79
CA GLY A 5 -22.92 18.50 5.26
C GLY A 5 -21.55 17.84 5.18
N ASP A 6 -21.51 16.53 5.36
CA ASP A 6 -20.29 15.71 5.29
C ASP A 6 -19.56 15.97 3.96
N SER A 7 -18.67 16.95 3.94
CA SER A 7 -17.85 17.25 2.77
C SER A 7 -16.57 16.44 2.85
N SER A 8 -16.41 15.50 1.92
CA SER A 8 -15.17 14.74 1.78
C SER A 8 -14.01 15.66 1.39
N VAL A 9 -12.76 15.26 1.76
CA VAL A 9 -11.54 16.08 1.52
C VAL A 9 -11.37 16.50 0.06
N LEU A 10 -11.67 15.60 -0.88
CA LEU A 10 -11.51 15.80 -2.32
C LEU A 10 -12.82 15.97 -3.06
N GLN A 11 -13.89 16.34 -2.36
CA GLN A 11 -15.17 16.66 -3.00
C GLN A 11 -14.99 17.72 -4.08
N GLY A 12 -15.50 17.45 -5.28
CA GLY A 12 -15.39 18.34 -6.44
C GLY A 12 -14.12 18.12 -7.28
N VAL A 13 -13.18 17.32 -6.83
CA VAL A 13 -12.03 16.90 -7.65
C VAL A 13 -12.47 15.75 -8.59
N ARG A 14 -12.23 15.92 -9.89
CA ARG A 14 -12.54 14.93 -10.93
C ARG A 14 -11.27 14.31 -11.48
N VAL A 15 -11.22 12.98 -11.49
CA VAL A 15 -10.03 12.20 -11.86
C VAL A 15 -10.38 11.23 -12.99
N LEU A 16 -9.55 11.17 -14.02
CA LEU A 16 -9.58 10.13 -15.04
C LEU A 16 -8.44 9.14 -14.76
N GLU A 17 -8.78 7.87 -14.55
CA GLU A 17 -7.81 6.80 -14.29
C GLU A 17 -7.73 5.88 -15.50
N ILE A 18 -6.52 5.70 -16.04
CA ILE A 18 -6.24 4.86 -17.19
C ILE A 18 -5.14 3.86 -16.83
N GLY A 19 -5.28 2.64 -17.30
CA GLY A 19 -4.37 1.55 -16.98
C GLY A 19 -4.93 0.63 -15.90
N GLY A 20 -4.12 -0.32 -15.49
CA GLY A 20 -4.58 -1.43 -14.64
C GLY A 20 -3.92 -1.47 -13.27
N GLU A 21 -3.38 -2.63 -12.96
CA GLU A 21 -2.89 -3.05 -11.66
C GLU A 21 -1.95 -2.04 -10.97
N LEU A 22 -1.00 -1.48 -11.73
CA LEU A 22 0.04 -0.61 -11.18
C LEU A 22 -0.50 0.69 -10.57
N GLY A 23 -1.57 1.28 -11.16
CA GLY A 23 -2.13 2.56 -10.74
C GLY A 23 -3.40 2.45 -9.89
N ALA A 24 -4.03 1.29 -9.85
CA ALA A 24 -5.37 1.11 -9.27
C ALA A 24 -5.47 1.54 -7.80
N TRP A 25 -4.43 1.27 -6.99
CA TRP A 25 -4.40 1.70 -5.59
C TRP A 25 -4.36 3.23 -5.44
N CYS A 26 -3.66 3.95 -6.32
CA CYS A 26 -3.65 5.42 -6.30
C CYS A 26 -5.05 5.98 -6.52
N GLY A 27 -5.76 5.49 -7.55
CA GLY A 27 -7.14 5.90 -7.82
C GLY A 27 -8.10 5.59 -6.68
N LYS A 28 -7.98 4.39 -6.06
CA LYS A 28 -8.75 4.02 -4.86
C LYS A 28 -8.52 5.00 -3.71
N LEU A 29 -7.28 5.30 -3.36
CA LEU A 29 -6.96 6.23 -2.27
C LEU A 29 -7.63 7.58 -2.46
N ILE A 30 -7.62 8.09 -3.69
CA ILE A 30 -8.20 9.39 -4.04
C ILE A 30 -9.75 9.31 -4.08
N ALA A 31 -10.31 8.20 -4.59
CA ALA A 31 -11.75 7.97 -4.62
C ALA A 31 -12.35 7.86 -3.21
N ASP A 32 -11.72 7.08 -2.33
CA ASP A 32 -12.17 6.90 -0.95
C ASP A 32 -12.00 8.19 -0.11
N MET A 33 -11.22 9.18 -0.59
CA MET A 33 -11.17 10.54 -0.04
C MET A 33 -12.23 11.49 -0.65
N GLY A 34 -13.11 10.98 -1.50
CA GLY A 34 -14.29 11.68 -2.03
C GLY A 34 -14.12 12.35 -3.39
N ALA A 35 -13.02 12.12 -4.11
CA ALA A 35 -12.93 12.54 -5.50
C ALA A 35 -13.83 11.69 -6.40
N THR A 36 -14.33 12.29 -7.48
CA THR A 36 -15.01 11.55 -8.55
C THR A 36 -13.95 10.91 -9.46
N VAL A 37 -13.65 9.64 -9.24
CA VAL A 37 -12.68 8.88 -10.07
C VAL A 37 -13.43 8.07 -11.12
N ILE A 38 -13.17 8.37 -12.39
CA ILE A 38 -13.67 7.62 -13.55
C ILE A 38 -12.54 6.74 -14.05
N LYS A 39 -12.69 5.43 -13.85
CA LYS A 39 -11.80 4.43 -14.42
C LYS A 39 -12.21 4.19 -15.87
N ILE A 40 -11.30 4.48 -16.79
CA ILE A 40 -11.46 4.26 -18.22
C ILE A 40 -10.85 2.92 -18.56
N GLU A 41 -11.70 1.99 -18.96
CA GLU A 41 -11.33 0.61 -19.26
C GLU A 41 -11.46 0.37 -20.79
N PRO A 42 -10.64 -0.52 -21.39
CA PRO A 42 -10.94 -0.98 -22.74
C PRO A 42 -12.32 -1.67 -22.77
N PRO A 43 -12.98 -1.78 -23.95
CA PRO A 43 -14.32 -2.37 -24.04
C PRO A 43 -14.47 -3.76 -23.43
N GLU A 44 -13.41 -4.56 -23.44
CA GLU A 44 -13.35 -5.89 -22.80
C GLU A 44 -13.08 -5.84 -21.30
N GLY A 45 -12.82 -4.67 -20.73
CA GLY A 45 -12.54 -4.47 -19.30
C GLY A 45 -11.06 -4.45 -18.96
N ASP A 46 -10.76 -3.96 -17.77
CA ASP A 46 -9.42 -3.98 -17.18
C ASP A 46 -8.93 -5.43 -17.00
N PRO A 47 -7.67 -5.77 -17.34
CA PRO A 47 -7.14 -7.13 -17.17
C PRO A 47 -7.29 -7.67 -15.73
N THR A 48 -7.30 -6.81 -14.71
CA THR A 48 -7.47 -7.24 -13.32
C THR A 48 -8.86 -7.79 -13.00
N ARG A 49 -9.85 -7.57 -13.87
CA ARG A 49 -11.17 -8.21 -13.79
C ARG A 49 -11.13 -9.73 -14.02
N ALA A 50 -10.03 -10.22 -14.61
CA ALA A 50 -9.80 -11.65 -14.82
C ALA A 50 -8.92 -12.28 -13.71
N TYR A 51 -8.53 -11.53 -12.67
CA TYR A 51 -7.66 -12.04 -11.61
C TYR A 51 -8.46 -12.80 -10.55
N GLU A 52 -7.97 -14.00 -10.23
CA GLU A 52 -8.46 -14.80 -9.10
C GLU A 52 -8.05 -14.18 -7.74
N PRO A 53 -8.76 -14.51 -6.63
CA PRO A 53 -9.94 -15.37 -6.59
C PRO A 53 -11.21 -14.65 -7.02
N PHE A 54 -12.21 -15.44 -7.48
CA PHE A 54 -13.53 -14.92 -7.81
C PHE A 54 -14.54 -15.22 -6.69
N TYR A 55 -15.53 -14.35 -6.55
CA TYR A 55 -16.65 -14.61 -5.64
C TYR A 55 -17.35 -15.92 -6.00
N GLU A 56 -17.52 -16.82 -5.01
CA GLU A 56 -18.06 -18.17 -5.18
C GLU A 56 -17.33 -19.04 -6.23
N ASP A 57 -16.03 -18.77 -6.44
CA ASP A 57 -15.19 -19.44 -7.46
C ASP A 57 -15.78 -19.40 -8.89
N GLN A 58 -16.60 -18.37 -9.19
CA GLN A 58 -17.24 -18.18 -10.49
C GLN A 58 -16.47 -17.14 -11.32
N PRO A 59 -15.75 -17.54 -12.37
CA PRO A 59 -15.07 -16.60 -13.28
C PRO A 59 -16.07 -15.66 -13.95
N ASP A 60 -16.02 -14.39 -13.59
CA ASP A 60 -16.87 -13.32 -14.09
C ASP A 60 -16.11 -11.99 -13.94
N PRO A 61 -16.07 -11.11 -14.94
CA PRO A 61 -15.34 -9.83 -14.88
C PRO A 61 -15.83 -8.90 -13.76
N ASN A 62 -17.02 -9.14 -13.22
CA ASN A 62 -17.59 -8.37 -12.13
C ASN A 62 -17.45 -9.07 -10.76
N LYS A 63 -16.84 -10.27 -10.71
CA LYS A 63 -16.69 -11.08 -9.49
C LYS A 63 -15.23 -11.27 -9.03
N SER A 64 -14.25 -10.65 -9.66
CA SER A 64 -12.87 -10.68 -9.19
C SER A 64 -12.75 -9.96 -7.86
N LEU A 65 -12.36 -10.68 -6.79
CA LEU A 65 -12.13 -10.09 -5.46
C LEU A 65 -10.92 -9.16 -5.48
N TYR A 66 -9.95 -9.41 -6.36
CA TYR A 66 -8.85 -8.50 -6.61
C TYR A 66 -9.34 -7.15 -7.13
N PHE A 67 -10.18 -7.15 -8.17
CA PHE A 67 -10.74 -5.93 -8.72
C PHE A 67 -11.61 -5.19 -7.70
N TRP A 68 -12.40 -5.91 -6.92
CA TRP A 68 -13.22 -5.32 -5.85
C TRP A 68 -12.38 -4.55 -4.84
N HIS A 69 -11.27 -5.16 -4.38
CA HIS A 69 -10.39 -4.54 -3.38
C HIS A 69 -9.78 -3.23 -3.88
N TYR A 70 -9.34 -3.18 -5.14
CA TYR A 70 -8.58 -2.05 -5.68
C TYR A 70 -9.43 -0.94 -6.32
N ASN A 71 -10.74 -1.14 -6.48
CA ASN A 71 -11.57 -0.22 -7.26
C ASN A 71 -12.82 0.28 -6.54
N THR A 72 -12.86 0.22 -5.20
CA THR A 72 -13.96 0.82 -4.43
C THR A 72 -14.10 2.32 -4.74
N SER A 73 -15.33 2.84 -4.62
CA SER A 73 -15.65 4.27 -4.79
C SER A 73 -15.42 4.85 -6.18
N LYS A 74 -15.00 4.04 -7.15
CA LYS A 74 -14.78 4.47 -8.54
C LYS A 74 -16.04 4.31 -9.38
N ARG A 75 -16.09 5.06 -10.50
CA ARG A 75 -16.99 4.81 -11.62
C ARG A 75 -16.24 4.07 -12.72
N SER A 76 -16.91 3.22 -13.51
CA SER A 76 -16.35 2.54 -14.67
C SER A 76 -17.01 3.01 -15.94
N VAL A 77 -16.20 3.35 -16.92
CA VAL A 77 -16.60 3.55 -18.31
C VAL A 77 -15.70 2.72 -19.21
N THR A 78 -16.26 2.21 -20.30
CA THR A 78 -15.50 1.53 -21.34
C THR A 78 -15.16 2.50 -22.48
N LEU A 79 -13.92 2.44 -23.00
CA LEU A 79 -13.48 3.32 -24.08
C LEU A 79 -12.26 2.74 -24.84
N ASP A 80 -12.40 2.57 -26.14
CA ASP A 80 -11.27 2.24 -27.01
C ASP A 80 -10.46 3.52 -27.38
N LEU A 81 -9.36 3.76 -26.66
CA LEU A 81 -8.45 4.88 -26.91
C LEU A 81 -7.65 4.76 -28.23
N VAL A 82 -7.64 3.58 -28.86
CA VAL A 82 -6.94 3.39 -30.14
C VAL A 82 -7.77 3.97 -31.30
N SER A 83 -9.09 3.98 -31.18
CA SER A 83 -9.98 4.57 -32.18
C SER A 83 -9.93 6.11 -32.14
N ASP A 84 -10.07 6.77 -33.30
CA ASP A 84 -10.11 8.24 -33.38
C ASP A 84 -11.24 8.80 -32.52
N ARG A 85 -12.43 8.19 -32.63
CA ARG A 85 -13.58 8.68 -31.85
C ARG A 85 -13.42 8.45 -30.34
N GLY A 86 -12.77 7.36 -29.94
CA GLY A 86 -12.45 7.14 -28.52
C GLY A 86 -11.49 8.20 -27.96
N ARG A 87 -10.49 8.61 -28.76
CA ARG A 87 -9.60 9.71 -28.36
C ARG A 87 -10.35 11.04 -28.25
N ASP A 88 -11.25 11.37 -29.18
CA ASP A 88 -12.07 12.57 -29.09
C ASP A 88 -12.93 12.58 -27.82
N LEU A 89 -13.56 11.46 -27.48
CA LEU A 89 -14.35 11.32 -26.26
C LEU A 89 -13.49 11.46 -24.99
N PHE A 90 -12.30 10.90 -25.01
CA PHE A 90 -11.36 11.09 -23.89
C PHE A 90 -10.96 12.56 -23.73
N LEU A 91 -10.65 13.26 -24.81
CA LEU A 91 -10.30 14.69 -24.77
C LEU A 91 -11.48 15.54 -24.26
N ASN A 92 -12.72 15.20 -24.61
CA ASN A 92 -13.90 15.86 -24.05
C ASN A 92 -14.02 15.63 -22.54
N MET A 93 -13.69 14.43 -22.03
CA MET A 93 -13.64 14.18 -20.58
C MET A 93 -12.54 14.99 -19.89
N VAL A 94 -11.39 15.19 -20.55
CA VAL A 94 -10.25 15.96 -20.01
C VAL A 94 -10.63 17.42 -19.73
N GLU A 95 -11.54 18.03 -20.50
CA GLU A 95 -11.96 19.43 -20.30
C GLU A 95 -12.54 19.67 -18.89
N SER A 96 -13.15 18.65 -18.30
CA SER A 96 -13.76 18.72 -16.96
C SER A 96 -12.92 18.03 -15.89
N ALA A 97 -11.75 17.48 -16.23
CA ALA A 97 -10.90 16.77 -15.31
C ALA A 97 -9.89 17.68 -14.59
N ASP A 98 -9.63 17.35 -13.34
CA ASP A 98 -8.58 17.96 -12.52
C ASP A 98 -7.28 17.17 -12.57
N VAL A 99 -7.41 15.83 -12.63
CA VAL A 99 -6.28 14.90 -12.55
C VAL A 99 -6.45 13.79 -13.57
N ILE A 100 -5.33 13.38 -14.17
CA ILE A 100 -5.21 12.13 -14.93
C ILE A 100 -4.22 11.25 -14.20
N ILE A 101 -4.62 10.00 -13.90
CA ILE A 101 -3.74 8.93 -13.44
C ILE A 101 -3.54 7.97 -14.60
N ASP A 102 -2.31 7.87 -15.07
CA ASP A 102 -1.92 6.99 -16.16
C ASP A 102 -0.92 5.95 -15.67
N SER A 103 -1.27 4.68 -15.76
CA SER A 103 -0.38 3.56 -15.45
C SER A 103 -0.15 2.61 -16.63
N LEU A 104 -0.36 3.11 -17.85
CA LEU A 104 0.01 2.42 -19.07
C LEU A 104 1.56 2.39 -19.24
N PRO A 105 2.08 1.55 -20.13
CA PRO A 105 3.50 1.58 -20.47
C PRO A 105 3.99 2.97 -20.87
N ALA A 106 5.24 3.30 -20.53
CA ALA A 106 5.81 4.61 -20.79
C ALA A 106 5.64 5.03 -22.25
N GLY A 107 5.16 6.26 -22.48
CA GLY A 107 4.92 6.82 -23.80
C GLY A 107 3.66 6.32 -24.52
N CYS A 108 2.87 5.41 -23.94
CA CYS A 108 1.66 4.88 -24.58
C CYS A 108 0.68 6.00 -24.96
N LEU A 109 0.26 6.84 -24.00
CA LEU A 109 -0.64 7.96 -24.29
C LEU A 109 -0.01 8.97 -25.28
N SER A 110 1.28 9.21 -25.19
CA SER A 110 1.98 10.10 -26.15
C SER A 110 1.92 9.57 -27.57
N SER A 111 2.01 8.25 -27.77
CA SER A 111 1.88 7.62 -29.10
C SER A 111 0.47 7.75 -29.69
N LEU A 112 -0.54 7.93 -28.84
CA LEU A 112 -1.93 8.19 -29.21
C LEU A 112 -2.25 9.69 -29.34
N SER A 113 -1.25 10.56 -29.22
CA SER A 113 -1.43 12.02 -29.17
C SER A 113 -2.23 12.50 -27.96
N LEU A 114 -2.20 11.74 -26.86
CA LEU A 114 -2.84 12.01 -25.58
C LEU A 114 -1.80 12.23 -24.46
N GLY A 115 -0.56 12.56 -24.79
CA GLY A 115 0.48 12.87 -23.82
C GLY A 115 0.27 14.20 -23.10
N TYR A 116 1.02 14.45 -22.02
CA TYR A 116 0.87 15.66 -21.20
C TYR A 116 1.00 16.95 -22.02
N GLU A 117 1.95 17.02 -22.97
CA GLU A 117 2.17 18.22 -23.79
C GLU A 117 0.97 18.58 -24.68
N GLN A 118 0.21 17.59 -25.14
CA GLN A 118 -1.02 17.78 -25.91
C GLN A 118 -2.17 18.17 -24.95
N ILE A 119 -2.34 17.43 -23.87
CA ILE A 119 -3.43 17.62 -22.91
C ILE A 119 -3.36 18.99 -22.23
N LYS A 120 -2.18 19.47 -21.85
CA LYS A 120 -2.01 20.78 -21.23
C LYS A 120 -2.39 21.96 -22.13
N THR A 121 -2.43 21.77 -23.46
CA THR A 121 -2.92 22.82 -24.37
C THR A 121 -4.43 23.01 -24.28
N LEU A 122 -5.18 21.96 -23.93
CA LEU A 122 -6.61 21.98 -23.69
C LEU A 122 -6.93 22.42 -22.26
N SER A 123 -6.19 21.86 -21.30
CA SER A 123 -6.39 22.11 -19.87
C SER A 123 -5.04 22.46 -19.21
N PRO A 124 -4.64 23.74 -19.19
CA PRO A 124 -3.36 24.16 -18.60
C PRO A 124 -3.25 23.91 -17.08
N ALA A 125 -4.37 23.72 -16.42
CA ALA A 125 -4.47 23.46 -15.00
C ALA A 125 -4.48 21.95 -14.66
N ILE A 126 -4.41 21.07 -15.64
CA ILE A 126 -4.45 19.62 -15.44
C ILE A 126 -3.21 19.11 -14.68
N VAL A 127 -3.42 18.24 -13.74
CA VAL A 127 -2.37 17.46 -13.09
C VAL A 127 -2.36 16.07 -13.72
N MET A 128 -1.25 15.65 -14.31
CA MET A 128 -1.13 14.32 -14.91
C MET A 128 -0.03 13.52 -14.19
N ALA A 129 -0.41 12.46 -13.50
CA ALA A 129 0.51 11.53 -12.85
C ALA A 129 0.65 10.26 -13.70
N GLN A 130 1.87 10.04 -14.19
CA GLN A 130 2.22 8.82 -14.92
C GLN A 130 3.03 7.91 -14.01
N ILE A 131 2.49 6.73 -13.72
CA ILE A 131 3.08 5.73 -12.82
C ILE A 131 3.64 4.60 -13.66
N THR A 132 4.96 4.46 -13.70
CA THR A 132 5.61 3.43 -14.51
C THR A 132 6.72 2.73 -13.71
N PRO A 133 7.14 1.53 -14.12
CA PRO A 133 8.21 0.83 -13.43
C PRO A 133 9.52 1.62 -13.36
N PHE A 134 9.95 2.23 -14.46
CA PHE A 134 11.27 2.87 -14.59
C PHE A 134 11.21 4.37 -14.85
N GLY A 135 10.03 5.00 -14.86
CA GLY A 135 9.85 6.40 -15.25
C GLY A 135 9.65 6.59 -16.75
N GLN A 136 9.39 7.82 -17.17
CA GLN A 136 9.14 8.19 -18.57
C GLN A 136 10.43 8.35 -19.39
N GLU A 137 11.59 8.39 -18.71
CA GLU A 137 12.91 8.60 -19.32
C GLU A 137 13.94 7.60 -18.79
N GLY A 138 15.07 7.51 -19.45
CA GLY A 138 16.19 6.67 -19.04
C GLY A 138 16.33 5.36 -19.82
N PRO A 139 17.45 4.64 -19.63
CA PRO A 139 17.82 3.49 -20.48
C PRO A 139 16.91 2.28 -20.29
N PHE A 140 16.14 2.19 -19.21
CA PHE A 140 15.25 1.06 -18.90
C PHE A 140 13.76 1.40 -19.03
N ARG A 141 13.45 2.58 -19.53
CA ARG A 141 12.09 3.10 -19.67
C ARG A 141 11.09 2.07 -20.23
N ASP A 142 11.51 1.34 -21.26
CA ASP A 142 10.65 0.40 -21.98
C ASP A 142 10.76 -1.05 -21.46
N TYR A 143 11.42 -1.25 -20.31
CA TYR A 143 11.55 -2.58 -19.72
C TYR A 143 10.27 -2.98 -18.98
N ALA A 144 9.91 -4.26 -19.12
CA ALA A 144 8.81 -4.85 -18.38
C ALA A 144 9.20 -5.06 -16.90
N SER A 145 8.24 -4.87 -16.01
CA SER A 145 8.38 -5.14 -14.58
C SER A 145 7.02 -5.56 -13.99
N ALA A 146 7.09 -6.29 -12.90
CA ALA A 146 5.97 -6.64 -12.06
C ALA A 146 6.34 -6.33 -10.60
N ASP A 147 5.39 -6.40 -9.66
CA ASP A 147 5.61 -6.10 -8.25
C ASP A 147 6.86 -6.80 -7.67
N LEU A 148 6.97 -8.12 -7.89
CA LEU A 148 8.12 -8.89 -7.40
C LEU A 148 9.45 -8.43 -7.99
N THR A 149 9.51 -8.20 -9.30
CA THR A 149 10.76 -7.79 -9.97
C THR A 149 11.14 -6.35 -9.62
N ALA A 150 10.15 -5.49 -9.38
CA ALA A 150 10.38 -4.14 -8.90
C ALA A 150 10.93 -4.11 -7.48
N LEU A 151 10.36 -4.89 -6.56
CA LEU A 151 10.87 -5.05 -5.19
C LEU A 151 12.31 -5.59 -5.19
N ALA A 152 12.65 -6.47 -6.13
CA ALA A 152 14.00 -6.99 -6.28
C ALA A 152 14.97 -5.91 -6.79
N PHE A 153 14.64 -5.22 -7.87
CA PHE A 153 15.50 -4.20 -8.48
C PHE A 153 15.59 -2.92 -7.63
N GLY A 154 14.50 -2.51 -6.98
CA GLY A 154 14.45 -1.34 -6.11
C GLY A 154 15.16 -1.51 -4.76
N GLY A 155 15.50 -2.76 -4.37
CA GLY A 155 16.31 -3.07 -3.18
C GLY A 155 15.58 -3.71 -1.99
N PRO A 156 14.25 -3.59 -1.79
CA PRO A 156 13.59 -4.18 -0.61
C PRO A 156 13.86 -5.68 -0.43
N VAL A 157 13.90 -6.45 -1.51
CA VAL A 157 14.17 -7.90 -1.44
C VAL A 157 15.58 -8.22 -0.93
N TRP A 158 16.57 -7.37 -1.19
CA TRP A 158 17.91 -7.52 -0.63
C TRP A 158 17.89 -7.53 0.90
N ASN A 159 17.03 -6.73 1.49
CA ASN A 159 16.92 -6.54 2.94
C ASN A 159 16.03 -7.57 3.64
N CYS A 160 15.36 -8.44 2.87
CA CYS A 160 14.37 -9.40 3.38
C CYS A 160 14.81 -10.84 3.16
N GLY A 161 14.62 -11.72 4.16
CA GLY A 161 14.90 -13.13 4.03
C GLY A 161 15.38 -13.77 5.32
N TYR A 162 16.17 -14.80 5.16
CA TYR A 162 16.61 -15.66 6.24
C TYR A 162 18.06 -15.36 6.64
N ASP A 163 18.44 -15.74 7.88
CA ASP A 163 19.84 -15.76 8.33
C ASP A 163 20.68 -16.74 7.50
N ASP A 164 20.06 -17.79 6.99
CA ASP A 164 20.69 -18.70 6.02
C ASP A 164 20.75 -18.06 4.64
N HIS A 165 21.90 -17.52 4.28
CA HIS A 165 22.12 -16.87 2.99
C HIS A 165 22.32 -17.84 1.82
N SER A 166 22.32 -19.15 2.07
CA SER A 166 22.37 -20.17 1.01
C SER A 166 21.03 -20.35 0.29
N ILE A 167 19.93 -19.91 0.92
CA ILE A 167 18.59 -19.88 0.33
C ILE A 167 18.24 -18.49 -0.20
N PRO A 168 17.34 -18.40 -1.20
CA PRO A 168 16.98 -17.11 -1.79
C PRO A 168 16.38 -16.12 -0.78
N PRO A 169 16.51 -14.79 -1.03
CA PRO A 169 15.77 -13.78 -0.28
C PRO A 169 14.28 -13.92 -0.52
N ILE A 170 13.49 -13.32 0.35
CA ILE A 170 12.02 -13.29 0.27
C ILE A 170 11.51 -11.87 0.04
N ARG A 171 10.26 -11.75 -0.40
CA ARG A 171 9.50 -10.51 -0.36
C ARG A 171 8.37 -10.60 0.67
N GLY A 172 7.84 -9.46 1.10
CA GLY A 172 6.56 -9.40 1.81
C GLY A 172 5.40 -9.87 0.93
N GLY A 173 4.32 -10.35 1.54
CA GLY A 173 3.09 -10.72 0.83
C GLY A 173 2.35 -9.51 0.27
N GLY A 174 1.45 -9.75 -0.69
CA GLY A 174 0.67 -8.71 -1.37
C GLY A 174 1.48 -7.89 -2.37
N ASN A 175 0.85 -6.86 -2.91
CA ASN A 175 1.43 -5.96 -3.93
C ASN A 175 2.10 -4.74 -3.27
N GLN A 176 3.08 -4.96 -2.40
CA GLN A 176 3.71 -3.89 -1.62
C GLN A 176 4.44 -2.86 -2.49
N GLY A 177 5.01 -3.29 -3.62
CA GLY A 177 5.65 -2.39 -4.58
C GLY A 177 4.64 -1.45 -5.23
N TYR A 178 3.51 -1.98 -5.67
CA TYR A 178 2.44 -1.19 -6.27
C TYR A 178 1.80 -0.24 -5.24
N HIS A 179 1.56 -0.71 -4.01
CA HIS A 179 1.07 0.17 -2.95
C HIS A 179 2.03 1.31 -2.66
N THR A 180 3.32 1.03 -2.55
CA THR A 180 4.34 2.05 -2.26
C THR A 180 4.40 3.12 -3.33
N VAL A 181 4.49 2.76 -4.61
CA VAL A 181 4.53 3.75 -5.70
C VAL A 181 3.22 4.55 -5.78
N CYS A 182 2.07 3.91 -5.54
CA CYS A 182 0.78 4.58 -5.52
C CYS A 182 0.65 5.61 -4.37
N HIS A 183 1.25 5.34 -3.19
CA HIS A 183 1.31 6.35 -2.14
C HIS A 183 2.14 7.56 -2.56
N TYR A 184 3.30 7.36 -3.21
CA TYR A 184 4.09 8.48 -3.75
C TYR A 184 3.35 9.23 -4.85
N ALA A 185 2.64 8.53 -5.73
CA ALA A 185 1.79 9.14 -6.75
C ALA A 185 0.68 10.00 -6.11
N ALA A 186 -0.04 9.47 -5.12
CA ALA A 186 -1.07 10.21 -4.40
C ALA A 186 -0.51 11.46 -3.70
N ILE A 187 0.64 11.35 -3.02
CA ILE A 187 1.34 12.50 -2.41
C ILE A 187 1.71 13.53 -3.48
N GLY A 188 2.25 13.09 -4.63
CA GLY A 188 2.58 13.96 -5.74
C GLY A 188 1.36 14.70 -6.29
N ILE A 189 0.25 13.99 -6.52
CA ILE A 189 -1.02 14.56 -6.98
C ILE A 189 -1.54 15.60 -5.99
N MET A 190 -1.61 15.27 -4.69
CA MET A 190 -2.06 16.19 -3.66
C MET A 190 -1.18 17.46 -3.59
N THR A 191 0.13 17.29 -3.70
CA THR A 191 1.09 18.41 -3.72
C THR A 191 0.87 19.29 -4.96
N ALA A 192 0.67 18.69 -6.13
CA ALA A 192 0.39 19.42 -7.36
C ALA A 192 -0.95 20.16 -7.33
N LEU A 193 -1.99 19.55 -6.75
CA LEU A 193 -3.29 20.21 -6.55
C LEU A 193 -3.18 21.42 -5.61
N VAL A 194 -2.42 21.32 -4.53
CA VAL A 194 -2.13 22.46 -3.63
C VAL A 194 -1.35 23.55 -4.38
N TYR A 195 -0.31 23.19 -5.14
CA TYR A 195 0.44 24.16 -5.95
C TYR A 195 -0.48 24.89 -6.95
N ARG A 196 -1.36 24.12 -7.62
CA ARG A 196 -2.36 24.67 -8.57
C ARG A 196 -3.29 25.68 -7.92
N GLN A 197 -3.71 25.48 -6.67
CA GLN A 197 -4.56 26.45 -5.96
C GLN A 197 -3.92 27.84 -5.83
N PHE A 198 -2.60 27.91 -5.71
CA PHE A 198 -1.87 29.17 -5.58
C PHE A 198 -1.44 29.76 -6.93
N THR A 199 -1.23 28.95 -7.94
CA THR A 199 -0.63 29.38 -9.21
C THR A 199 -1.57 29.32 -10.41
N GLY A 200 -2.64 28.52 -10.32
CA GLY A 200 -3.52 28.22 -11.46
C GLY A 200 -2.91 27.23 -12.46
N VAL A 201 -1.69 26.73 -12.23
CA VAL A 201 -0.94 25.90 -13.17
C VAL A 201 -0.92 24.44 -12.72
N GLY A 202 -1.30 23.52 -13.62
CA GLY A 202 -1.12 22.09 -13.44
C GLY A 202 0.33 21.66 -13.76
N GLN A 203 0.61 20.37 -13.59
CA GLN A 203 1.93 19.83 -13.91
C GLN A 203 1.91 18.33 -14.21
N HIS A 204 2.97 17.88 -14.87
CA HIS A 204 3.27 16.47 -15.08
C HIS A 204 4.05 15.91 -13.89
N ILE A 205 3.65 14.73 -13.43
CA ILE A 205 4.32 13.98 -12.36
C ILE A 205 4.75 12.64 -12.95
N ASP A 206 6.05 12.46 -13.11
CA ASP A 206 6.66 11.18 -13.50
C ASP A 206 6.99 10.38 -12.24
N VAL A 207 6.26 9.28 -12.01
CA VAL A 207 6.41 8.45 -10.80
C VAL A 207 7.10 7.14 -11.16
N ASN A 208 8.36 7.02 -10.76
CA ASN A 208 9.19 5.85 -10.98
C ASN A 208 9.06 4.86 -9.81
N MET A 209 8.52 3.65 -10.08
CA MET A 209 8.31 2.64 -9.04
C MET A 209 9.61 2.19 -8.38
N HIS A 210 10.68 1.95 -9.14
CA HIS A 210 11.95 1.50 -8.57
C HIS A 210 12.57 2.55 -7.65
N ALA A 211 12.47 3.83 -8.00
CA ALA A 211 12.92 4.92 -7.12
C ALA A 211 12.07 5.00 -5.85
N ALA A 212 10.74 4.90 -5.98
CA ALA A 212 9.82 4.89 -4.83
C ALA A 212 10.13 3.73 -3.88
N LEU A 213 10.49 2.55 -4.40
CA LEU A 213 10.87 1.40 -3.59
C LEU A 213 12.25 1.57 -2.93
N ASN A 214 13.20 2.18 -3.62
CA ASN A 214 14.54 2.36 -3.08
C ASN A 214 14.53 3.23 -1.81
N VAL A 215 13.70 4.26 -1.74
CA VAL A 215 13.63 5.10 -0.52
C VAL A 215 13.11 4.34 0.71
N THR A 216 12.51 3.17 0.54
CA THR A 216 12.09 2.31 1.66
C THR A 216 13.22 1.45 2.24
N THR A 217 14.39 1.45 1.61
CA THR A 217 15.55 0.66 2.04
C THR A 217 16.49 1.41 3.00
N GLU A 218 16.01 2.45 3.62
CA GLU A 218 16.73 3.44 4.44
C GLU A 218 18.03 2.95 5.12
N GLY A 219 17.95 1.92 5.98
CA GLY A 219 19.06 1.37 6.73
C GLY A 219 20.20 0.87 5.85
N ALA A 220 19.88 0.23 4.72
CA ALA A 220 20.88 -0.19 3.75
C ALA A 220 21.58 1.01 3.09
N THR A 221 20.74 2.00 2.71
CA THR A 221 21.25 3.19 2.00
C THR A 221 22.20 4.02 2.87
N TYR A 222 21.84 4.34 4.11
CA TYR A 222 22.71 5.18 4.93
C TYR A 222 23.96 4.43 5.44
N ASN A 223 23.91 3.11 5.69
CA ASN A 223 25.10 2.33 6.00
C ASN A 223 26.11 2.39 4.84
N TRP A 224 25.63 2.22 3.61
CA TRP A 224 26.48 2.35 2.43
C TRP A 224 27.02 3.77 2.25
N LEU A 225 26.18 4.80 2.35
CA LEU A 225 26.57 6.18 2.12
C LEU A 225 27.59 6.71 3.15
N VAL A 226 27.46 6.28 4.41
CA VAL A 226 28.32 6.81 5.50
C VAL A 226 29.57 5.96 5.71
N ALA A 227 29.43 4.63 5.70
CA ALA A 227 30.52 3.73 6.06
C ALA A 227 31.02 2.85 4.89
N GLY A 228 30.30 2.81 3.77
CA GLY A 228 30.58 1.86 2.67
C GLY A 228 30.23 0.41 3.02
N ASP A 229 29.47 0.21 4.09
CA ASP A 229 29.10 -1.12 4.57
C ASP A 229 27.84 -1.64 3.89
N THR A 230 27.83 -2.95 3.62
CA THR A 230 26.65 -3.64 3.05
C THR A 230 25.92 -4.39 4.15
N VAL A 231 24.60 -4.11 4.27
CA VAL A 231 23.76 -4.86 5.19
C VAL A 231 23.44 -6.26 4.65
N GLN A 232 23.19 -7.18 5.57
CA GLN A 232 22.76 -8.56 5.28
C GLN A 232 21.33 -8.75 5.81
N ARG A 233 20.50 -9.47 5.05
CA ARG A 233 19.16 -9.86 5.47
C ARG A 233 19.19 -10.76 6.69
N GLN A 234 18.14 -10.72 7.49
CA GLN A 234 18.00 -11.53 8.70
C GLN A 234 16.53 -11.98 8.87
N THR A 235 16.32 -13.16 9.46
CA THR A 235 14.98 -13.71 9.67
C THR A 235 14.17 -12.84 10.63
N GLY A 236 13.05 -12.30 10.11
CA GLY A 236 12.05 -11.58 10.90
C GLY A 236 12.51 -10.26 11.54
N ARG A 237 13.63 -9.67 11.09
CA ARG A 237 14.17 -8.44 11.63
C ARG A 237 14.88 -7.59 10.57
N HIS A 238 15.23 -6.36 10.94
CA HIS A 238 15.94 -5.47 10.02
C HIS A 238 17.27 -6.09 9.55
N ALA A 239 17.58 -5.89 8.27
CA ALA A 239 18.90 -6.17 7.75
C ALA A 239 19.95 -5.35 8.53
N SER A 240 21.11 -5.92 8.72
CA SER A 240 22.20 -5.31 9.51
C SER A 240 23.55 -5.64 8.92
N VAL A 241 24.56 -4.75 9.16
CA VAL A 241 25.95 -5.00 8.78
C VAL A 241 26.52 -6.21 9.56
N THR A 242 26.12 -6.34 10.82
CA THR A 242 26.50 -7.48 11.67
C THR A 242 25.25 -8.25 12.12
N PRO A 243 25.32 -9.59 12.29
CA PRO A 243 24.20 -10.36 12.79
C PRO A 243 23.69 -9.85 14.14
N THR A 244 22.35 -9.77 14.27
CA THR A 244 21.65 -9.39 15.52
C THR A 244 20.96 -10.61 16.10
N ALA A 245 20.49 -10.52 17.35
CA ALA A 245 19.72 -11.59 17.97
C ALA A 245 18.36 -11.78 17.29
N PRO A 246 17.82 -13.01 17.24
CA PRO A 246 16.47 -13.28 16.78
C PRO A 246 15.42 -12.43 17.55
N SER A 247 14.43 -11.90 16.83
CA SER A 247 13.39 -11.05 17.41
C SER A 247 11.99 -11.69 17.35
N GLN A 248 11.85 -12.84 16.70
CA GLN A 248 10.59 -13.57 16.67
C GLN A 248 10.67 -14.76 17.60
N ILE A 249 9.76 -14.85 18.56
CA ILE A 249 9.68 -15.91 19.55
C ILE A 249 8.35 -16.65 19.42
N LEU A 250 8.40 -17.98 19.56
CA LEU A 250 7.22 -18.84 19.49
C LEU A 250 6.54 -18.89 20.87
N CYS A 251 5.24 -18.62 20.92
CA CYS A 251 4.42 -18.69 22.11
C CYS A 251 3.77 -20.06 22.29
N ARG A 252 3.23 -20.31 23.50
CA ARG A 252 2.57 -21.57 23.87
C ARG A 252 1.42 -21.94 22.95
N ASP A 253 0.67 -20.95 22.45
CA ASP A 253 -0.48 -21.10 21.55
C ASP A 253 -0.09 -21.34 20.08
N GLY A 254 1.21 -21.48 19.78
CA GLY A 254 1.73 -21.70 18.43
C GLY A 254 1.87 -20.44 17.57
N ARG A 255 1.54 -19.26 18.09
CA ARG A 255 1.72 -17.97 17.43
C ARG A 255 3.11 -17.41 17.69
N TYR A 256 3.56 -16.53 16.79
CA TYR A 256 4.81 -15.80 16.98
C TYR A 256 4.55 -14.40 17.53
N LEU A 257 5.43 -13.97 18.41
CA LEU A 257 5.53 -12.60 18.89
C LEU A 257 6.81 -11.98 18.34
N ASN A 258 6.71 -10.77 17.77
CA ASN A 258 7.89 -10.01 17.44
C ASN A 258 8.31 -9.17 18.64
N VAL A 259 9.48 -9.47 19.18
CA VAL A 259 10.07 -8.76 20.30
C VAL A 259 11.15 -7.83 19.75
N GLY A 260 11.03 -6.54 20.04
CA GLY A 260 12.11 -5.59 19.77
C GLY A 260 13.30 -5.84 20.70
N PHE A 261 14.05 -4.81 21.00
CA PHE A 261 15.04 -4.93 22.07
C PHE A 261 14.33 -5.30 23.39
N PRO A 262 14.82 -6.31 24.12
CA PRO A 262 14.15 -6.80 25.31
C PRO A 262 13.98 -5.71 26.38
N ALA A 263 14.97 -4.82 26.53
CA ALA A 263 14.88 -3.64 27.40
C ALA A 263 15.77 -2.53 26.82
N ARG A 264 15.23 -1.31 26.71
CA ARG A 264 15.95 -0.14 26.20
C ARG A 264 16.41 0.81 27.31
N THR A 265 15.82 0.70 28.49
CA THR A 265 16.13 1.49 29.67
C THR A 265 16.41 0.57 30.87
N GLU A 266 17.07 1.10 31.89
CA GLU A 266 17.30 0.39 33.15
C GLU A 266 15.99 -0.02 33.82
N GLU A 267 14.99 0.84 33.78
CA GLU A 267 13.65 0.54 34.32
C GLU A 267 13.02 -0.67 33.61
N GLN A 268 13.04 -0.69 32.27
CA GLN A 268 12.55 -1.85 31.51
C GLN A 268 13.38 -3.11 31.83
N TRP A 269 14.68 -2.98 32.02
CA TRP A 269 15.51 -4.11 32.40
C TRP A 269 15.08 -4.71 33.74
N PHE A 270 14.88 -3.89 34.76
CA PHE A 270 14.41 -4.39 36.05
C PHE A 270 13.01 -4.95 35.98
N HIS A 271 12.10 -4.41 35.20
CA HIS A 271 10.81 -5.01 34.92
C HIS A 271 10.93 -6.39 34.27
N LEU A 272 11.84 -6.56 33.32
CA LEU A 272 12.08 -7.88 32.71
C LEU A 272 12.63 -8.87 33.72
N LEU A 273 13.62 -8.48 34.54
CA LEU A 273 14.17 -9.34 35.58
C LEU A 273 13.09 -9.78 36.59
N ALA A 274 12.27 -8.86 37.06
CA ALA A 274 11.17 -9.19 37.98
C ALA A 274 10.19 -10.16 37.31
N TRP A 275 9.87 -9.97 36.05
CA TRP A 275 9.00 -10.90 35.35
C TRP A 275 9.63 -12.30 35.18
N LEU A 276 10.91 -12.37 34.82
CA LEU A 276 11.63 -13.64 34.70
C LEU A 276 11.75 -14.35 36.05
N ASP A 277 11.88 -13.60 37.18
CA ASP A 277 11.93 -14.14 38.51
C ASP A 277 10.59 -14.75 38.92
N GLU A 278 9.50 -14.05 38.68
CA GLU A 278 8.13 -14.55 38.92
C GLU A 278 7.87 -15.89 38.18
N GLU A 279 8.45 -16.06 37.00
CA GLU A 279 8.30 -17.26 36.18
C GLU A 279 9.39 -18.34 36.45
N GLY A 280 10.29 -18.07 37.38
CA GLY A 280 11.40 -18.98 37.74
C GLY A 280 12.45 -19.12 36.65
N LEU A 281 12.65 -18.08 35.84
CA LEU A 281 13.58 -18.06 34.70
C LEU A 281 14.81 -17.18 34.92
N VAL A 282 14.85 -16.37 35.98
CA VAL A 282 15.94 -15.42 36.21
C VAL A 282 17.29 -16.11 36.37
N GLU A 283 17.31 -17.31 37.01
CA GLU A 283 18.55 -18.10 37.19
C GLU A 283 19.25 -18.46 35.88
N SER A 284 18.51 -18.52 34.76
CA SER A 284 19.09 -18.82 33.42
C SER A 284 20.01 -17.71 32.94
N LEU A 285 19.87 -16.50 33.46
CA LEU A 285 20.73 -15.37 33.15
C LEU A 285 22.13 -15.50 33.79
N GLY A 286 22.27 -16.27 34.85
CA GLY A 286 23.53 -16.44 35.57
C GLY A 286 24.01 -15.13 36.21
N GLU A 287 25.22 -14.68 35.88
CA GLU A 287 25.82 -13.45 36.36
C GLU A 287 25.34 -12.17 35.66
N TYR A 288 24.54 -12.30 34.55
CA TYR A 288 24.11 -11.16 33.70
C TYR A 288 22.84 -10.48 34.23
N LEU A 289 22.84 -10.03 35.46
CA LEU A 289 21.69 -9.38 36.09
C LEU A 289 21.73 -7.84 35.99
N ASP A 290 22.88 -7.26 35.62
CA ASP A 290 23.02 -5.84 35.41
C ASP A 290 22.44 -5.41 34.03
N PRO A 291 21.99 -4.15 33.90
CA PRO A 291 21.51 -3.64 32.63
C PRO A 291 22.54 -3.81 31.50
N PRO A 292 22.11 -4.23 30.28
CA PRO A 292 23.00 -4.46 29.18
C PRO A 292 23.78 -3.20 28.77
N ASN A 293 25.07 -3.35 28.50
CA ASN A 293 25.87 -2.30 27.90
C ASN A 293 25.67 -2.30 26.37
N TRP A 294 24.70 -1.50 25.91
CA TRP A 294 24.33 -1.41 24.50
C TRP A 294 25.47 -0.93 23.59
N ALA A 295 26.37 -0.09 24.09
CA ALA A 295 27.52 0.38 23.33
C ALA A 295 28.55 -0.74 23.12
N ALA A 296 28.87 -1.48 24.18
CA ALA A 296 29.75 -2.66 24.12
C ALA A 296 29.19 -3.73 23.21
N MET A 297 27.88 -3.98 23.28
CA MET A 297 27.20 -4.95 22.41
C MET A 297 27.35 -4.60 20.92
N ARG A 298 27.10 -3.33 20.57
CA ARG A 298 27.30 -2.83 19.20
C ARG A 298 28.76 -2.90 18.75
N ALA A 299 29.69 -2.70 19.67
CA ALA A 299 31.13 -2.87 19.42
C ALA A 299 31.58 -4.32 19.32
N GLY A 300 30.67 -5.29 19.56
CA GLY A 300 30.97 -6.70 19.42
C GLY A 300 31.63 -7.35 20.63
N ASP A 301 31.52 -6.73 21.80
CA ASP A 301 32.05 -7.28 23.05
C ASP A 301 31.51 -8.69 23.33
N PRO A 302 32.34 -9.68 23.60
CA PRO A 302 31.91 -11.06 23.80
C PRO A 302 30.98 -11.25 25.02
N ASN A 303 31.21 -10.54 26.12
CA ASN A 303 30.39 -10.65 27.32
C ASN A 303 29.00 -10.04 27.09
N ALA A 304 28.94 -8.89 26.41
CA ALA A 304 27.67 -8.26 26.06
C ALA A 304 26.84 -9.12 25.08
N ARG A 305 27.50 -9.83 24.15
CA ARG A 305 26.86 -10.79 23.27
C ARG A 305 26.36 -12.04 24.00
N GLU A 306 27.12 -12.55 24.97
CA GLU A 306 26.67 -13.68 25.80
C GLU A 306 25.48 -13.28 26.66
N GLN A 307 25.47 -12.11 27.28
CA GLN A 307 24.31 -11.56 27.98
C GLN A 307 23.09 -11.52 27.05
N GLN A 308 23.22 -10.98 25.85
CA GLN A 308 22.14 -10.92 24.87
C GLN A 308 21.59 -12.30 24.53
N ARG A 309 22.47 -13.30 24.34
CA ARG A 309 22.06 -14.67 24.05
C ARG A 309 21.23 -15.27 25.19
N ARG A 310 21.68 -15.10 26.43
CA ARG A 310 20.96 -15.63 27.61
C ARG A 310 19.61 -14.96 27.80
N VAL A 311 19.54 -13.64 27.58
CA VAL A 311 18.26 -12.92 27.62
C VAL A 311 17.30 -13.42 26.55
N ALA A 312 17.77 -13.64 25.32
CA ALA A 312 16.95 -14.20 24.25
C ALA A 312 16.43 -15.60 24.57
N GLU A 313 17.26 -16.46 25.18
CA GLU A 313 16.86 -17.80 25.61
C GLU A 313 15.82 -17.75 26.74
N ALA A 314 16.02 -16.88 27.74
CA ALA A 314 15.05 -16.69 28.82
C ALA A 314 13.70 -16.16 28.29
N MET A 315 13.73 -15.22 27.35
CA MET A 315 12.52 -14.71 26.70
C MET A 315 11.79 -15.78 25.88
N GLN A 316 12.54 -16.64 25.16
CA GLN A 316 11.95 -17.78 24.44
C GLN A 316 11.31 -18.77 25.41
N ALA A 317 11.97 -19.06 26.54
CA ALA A 317 11.41 -19.93 27.57
C ALA A 317 10.13 -19.33 28.21
N LEU A 318 10.11 -18.01 28.44
CA LEU A 318 8.94 -17.29 28.91
C LEU A 318 7.78 -17.38 27.90
N ALA A 319 8.05 -17.17 26.61
CA ALA A 319 7.05 -17.23 25.57
C ALA A 319 6.42 -18.64 25.44
N MET A 320 7.22 -19.68 25.57
CA MET A 320 6.72 -21.07 25.53
C MET A 320 5.81 -21.44 26.70
N LYS A 321 5.80 -20.65 27.78
CA LYS A 321 4.89 -20.82 28.92
C LYS A 321 3.59 -20.03 28.80
N THR A 322 3.54 -19.01 27.92
CA THR A 322 2.49 -17.99 27.89
C THR A 322 1.84 -17.90 26.52
N ASP A 323 0.53 -17.69 26.46
CA ASP A 323 -0.16 -17.44 25.20
C ASP A 323 0.19 -16.03 24.66
N SER A 324 0.20 -15.88 23.34
CA SER A 324 0.72 -14.70 22.67
C SER A 324 0.04 -13.38 23.09
N TYR A 325 -1.27 -13.39 23.30
CA TYR A 325 -2.02 -12.20 23.72
C TYR A 325 -1.70 -11.78 25.15
N ASP A 326 -1.60 -12.73 26.09
CA ASP A 326 -1.26 -12.48 27.48
C ASP A 326 0.17 -11.94 27.59
N LEU A 327 1.09 -12.56 26.84
CA LEU A 327 2.49 -12.13 26.78
C LEU A 327 2.61 -10.71 26.20
N PHE A 328 1.90 -10.42 25.11
CA PHE A 328 1.84 -9.09 24.50
C PHE A 328 1.27 -8.05 25.48
N SER A 329 0.12 -8.34 26.08
CA SER A 329 -0.56 -7.41 26.98
C SER A 329 0.29 -7.05 28.19
N ARG A 330 0.94 -8.03 28.80
CA ARG A 330 1.85 -7.81 29.92
C ARG A 330 3.09 -7.02 29.50
N ALA A 331 3.68 -7.36 28.36
CA ALA A 331 4.82 -6.64 27.81
C ALA A 331 4.51 -5.17 27.54
N GLN A 332 3.35 -4.87 26.94
CA GLN A 332 2.89 -3.49 26.72
C GLN A 332 2.67 -2.74 28.03
N GLY A 333 2.09 -3.40 29.06
CA GLY A 333 1.93 -2.83 30.40
C GLY A 333 3.25 -2.47 31.10
N LEU A 334 4.34 -3.15 30.74
CA LEU A 334 5.70 -2.89 31.22
C LEU A 334 6.50 -1.95 30.29
N GLY A 335 5.86 -1.41 29.23
CA GLY A 335 6.49 -0.47 28.31
C GLY A 335 7.38 -1.11 27.23
N PHE A 336 7.28 -2.42 27.01
CA PHE A 336 8.00 -3.10 25.94
C PHE A 336 7.30 -2.94 24.60
N GLN A 337 8.06 -2.72 23.52
CA GLN A 337 7.53 -2.59 22.18
C GLN A 337 7.43 -3.96 21.47
N TRP A 338 6.61 -4.84 22.04
CA TRP A 338 6.37 -6.16 21.48
C TRP A 338 5.07 -6.17 20.67
N GLY A 339 4.97 -7.07 19.68
CA GLY A 339 3.79 -7.17 18.84
C GLY A 339 3.51 -8.60 18.39
N ILE A 340 2.24 -9.00 18.41
CA ILE A 340 1.81 -10.30 17.90
C ILE A 340 1.87 -10.28 16.36
N ILE A 341 2.27 -11.39 15.77
CA ILE A 341 2.16 -11.59 14.33
C ILE A 341 0.76 -12.10 14.03
N TYR A 342 -0.11 -11.17 13.60
CA TYR A 342 -1.50 -11.45 13.29
C TYR A 342 -1.72 -12.00 11.90
N SER A 343 -2.69 -12.90 11.75
CA SER A 343 -3.31 -13.22 10.46
C SER A 343 -4.28 -12.10 10.04
N PRO A 344 -4.69 -12.04 8.76
CA PRO A 344 -5.69 -11.06 8.31
C PRO A 344 -7.01 -11.11 9.10
N GLU A 345 -7.49 -12.30 9.44
CA GLU A 345 -8.69 -12.47 10.26
C GLU A 345 -8.50 -12.03 11.72
N ASP A 346 -7.31 -12.21 12.29
CA ASP A 346 -6.99 -11.67 13.61
C ASP A 346 -7.12 -10.15 13.63
N VAL A 347 -6.61 -9.46 12.58
CA VAL A 347 -6.73 -8.01 12.44
C VAL A 347 -8.20 -7.59 12.39
N LEU A 348 -9.03 -8.27 11.60
CA LEU A 348 -10.44 -7.93 11.47
C LEU A 348 -11.22 -8.15 12.77
N ASN A 349 -10.83 -9.14 13.58
CA ASN A 349 -11.50 -9.49 14.84
C ASN A 349 -10.89 -8.80 16.07
N ASP A 350 -9.77 -8.10 15.93
CA ASP A 350 -9.10 -7.48 17.08
C ASP A 350 -9.91 -6.30 17.65
N PRO A 351 -10.10 -6.23 18.98
CA PRO A 351 -10.90 -5.19 19.62
C PRO A 351 -10.43 -3.76 19.34
N HIS A 352 -9.11 -3.54 19.14
CA HIS A 352 -8.58 -2.22 18.86
C HIS A 352 -8.93 -1.77 17.42
N PHE A 353 -8.80 -2.66 16.44
CA PHE A 353 -9.20 -2.36 15.06
C PHE A 353 -10.71 -2.14 14.96
N GLN A 354 -11.52 -2.93 15.69
CA GLN A 354 -12.97 -2.74 15.80
C GLN A 354 -13.32 -1.38 16.42
N ALA A 355 -12.72 -1.04 17.55
CA ALA A 355 -12.94 0.26 18.22
C ALA A 355 -12.51 1.46 17.37
N ARG A 356 -11.57 1.26 16.44
CA ARG A 356 -11.17 2.28 15.49
C ARG A 356 -12.09 2.37 14.27
N GLY A 357 -13.00 1.42 14.07
CA GLY A 357 -13.85 1.33 12.89
C GLY A 357 -13.06 1.01 11.63
N PHE A 358 -11.98 0.20 11.75
CA PHE A 358 -11.18 -0.16 10.59
C PHE A 358 -11.88 -1.19 9.69
N PRO A 359 -12.50 -2.27 10.19
CA PRO A 359 -13.39 -3.08 9.37
C PRO A 359 -14.61 -2.26 8.95
N THR A 360 -14.93 -2.24 7.68
CA THR A 360 -16.02 -1.44 7.09
C THR A 360 -16.88 -2.32 6.20
N ASP A 361 -18.19 -2.31 6.43
CA ASP A 361 -19.14 -3.03 5.57
C ASP A 361 -19.33 -2.28 4.25
N VAL A 362 -19.26 -3.01 3.13
CA VAL A 362 -19.51 -2.48 1.79
C VAL A 362 -20.62 -3.31 1.16
N GLU A 363 -21.70 -2.62 0.78
CA GLU A 363 -22.86 -3.23 0.12
C GLU A 363 -22.55 -3.57 -1.32
N HIS A 364 -22.99 -4.76 -1.75
CA HIS A 364 -23.00 -5.25 -3.12
C HIS A 364 -24.45 -5.52 -3.54
N PRO A 365 -25.18 -4.49 -3.98
CA PRO A 365 -26.63 -4.59 -4.25
C PRO A 365 -26.98 -5.65 -5.30
N GLU A 366 -26.10 -5.85 -6.28
CA GLU A 366 -26.26 -6.86 -7.34
C GLU A 366 -26.20 -8.31 -6.82
N LEU A 367 -25.69 -8.51 -5.59
CA LEU A 367 -25.57 -9.80 -4.92
C LEU A 367 -26.52 -9.92 -3.71
N ASP A 368 -27.26 -8.85 -3.39
CA ASP A 368 -28.06 -8.74 -2.16
C ASP A 368 -27.23 -9.09 -0.90
N ALA A 369 -25.98 -8.61 -0.83
CA ALA A 369 -25.00 -8.96 0.20
C ALA A 369 -24.12 -7.77 0.60
N SER A 370 -23.53 -7.87 1.80
CA SER A 370 -22.49 -6.94 2.27
C SER A 370 -21.24 -7.73 2.65
N PHE A 371 -20.07 -7.14 2.38
CA PHE A 371 -18.79 -7.74 2.71
C PHE A 371 -17.94 -6.77 3.53
N VAL A 372 -17.12 -7.32 4.44
CA VAL A 372 -16.20 -6.53 5.25
C VAL A 372 -14.95 -6.21 4.46
N TYR A 373 -14.63 -4.92 4.36
CA TYR A 373 -13.43 -4.40 3.71
C TYR A 373 -12.50 -3.73 4.72
N PRO A 374 -11.19 -3.65 4.43
CA PRO A 374 -10.29 -2.77 5.15
C PRO A 374 -10.72 -1.31 4.96
N GLY A 375 -11.01 -0.63 6.04
CA GLY A 375 -11.47 0.76 6.02
C GLY A 375 -10.35 1.79 6.16
N ALA A 376 -10.68 2.92 6.80
CA ALA A 376 -9.81 4.08 6.91
C ALA A 376 -8.56 3.83 7.76
N PRO A 377 -7.35 3.99 7.22
CA PRO A 377 -6.12 3.88 7.99
C PRO A 377 -5.89 5.08 8.93
N TYR A 378 -6.59 6.19 8.71
CA TYR A 378 -6.55 7.42 9.51
C TYR A 378 -7.94 8.05 9.64
N LYS A 379 -8.11 8.91 10.63
CA LYS A 379 -9.38 9.61 10.89
C LYS A 379 -9.22 11.11 10.66
N LEU A 380 -10.07 11.66 9.81
CA LEU A 380 -10.23 13.09 9.57
C LEU A 380 -11.64 13.50 10.03
N PRO A 381 -11.82 14.02 11.26
CA PRO A 381 -13.17 14.24 11.82
C PRO A 381 -14.04 15.22 11.04
N ALA A 382 -13.42 16.18 10.34
CA ALA A 382 -14.16 17.21 9.58
C ALA A 382 -14.49 16.78 8.14
N SER A 383 -13.79 15.76 7.61
CA SER A 383 -13.89 15.28 6.23
C SER A 383 -13.46 13.82 6.15
N PRO A 384 -14.31 12.89 6.62
CA PRO A 384 -13.93 11.50 6.77
C PRO A 384 -13.47 10.85 5.46
N TRP A 385 -12.41 10.05 5.55
CA TRP A 385 -12.12 9.05 4.54
C TRP A 385 -13.16 7.92 4.68
N ALA A 386 -13.79 7.53 3.59
CA ALA A 386 -14.78 6.46 3.60
C ALA A 386 -14.87 5.77 2.24
N ILE A 387 -15.10 4.48 2.23
CA ILE A 387 -15.53 3.77 1.02
C ILE A 387 -16.94 4.25 0.69
N GLN A 388 -17.11 4.90 -0.47
CA GLN A 388 -18.39 5.47 -0.93
C GLN A 388 -19.30 4.41 -1.59
N GLY A 389 -18.71 3.29 -2.02
CA GLY A 389 -19.40 2.19 -2.65
C GLY A 389 -18.45 1.08 -3.08
N ARG A 390 -19.03 -0.03 -3.49
CA ARG A 390 -18.27 -1.15 -4.05
C ARG A 390 -17.52 -0.77 -5.33
N ALA A 391 -16.63 -1.63 -5.79
CA ALA A 391 -16.05 -1.50 -7.12
C ALA A 391 -17.15 -1.55 -8.20
N PRO A 392 -17.05 -0.73 -9.27
CA PRO A 392 -18.08 -0.67 -10.29
C PRO A 392 -18.13 -1.94 -11.16
N LEU A 393 -19.31 -2.29 -11.64
CA LEU A 393 -19.45 -3.26 -12.72
C LEU A 393 -18.84 -2.70 -14.02
N LEU A 394 -18.49 -3.56 -14.95
CA LEU A 394 -17.88 -3.13 -16.23
C LEU A 394 -18.83 -2.21 -17.00
N GLY A 395 -18.37 -1.00 -17.30
CA GLY A 395 -19.13 0.02 -18.03
C GLY A 395 -20.37 0.51 -17.29
N GLU A 396 -20.50 0.28 -15.99
CA GLU A 396 -21.69 0.62 -15.20
C GLU A 396 -22.13 2.07 -15.35
N HIS A 397 -21.19 2.97 -15.62
CA HIS A 397 -21.45 4.42 -15.70
C HIS A 397 -21.38 4.97 -17.12
N ASN A 398 -21.39 4.10 -18.16
CA ASN A 398 -21.32 4.54 -19.55
C ASN A 398 -22.45 5.54 -19.88
N GLU A 399 -23.72 5.19 -19.60
CA GLU A 399 -24.85 6.07 -19.92
C GLU A 399 -24.71 7.40 -19.18
N GLN A 400 -24.41 7.37 -17.90
CA GLN A 400 -24.26 8.58 -17.10
C GLN A 400 -23.16 9.49 -17.64
N VAL A 401 -21.98 8.95 -17.97
CA VAL A 401 -20.87 9.77 -18.44
C VAL A 401 -21.06 10.22 -19.88
N TYR A 402 -21.47 9.33 -20.77
CA TYR A 402 -21.54 9.68 -22.19
C TYR A 402 -22.82 10.46 -22.55
N LEU A 403 -23.98 10.06 -22.06
CA LEU A 403 -25.25 10.73 -22.40
C LEU A 403 -25.48 11.97 -21.52
N GLU A 404 -25.34 11.83 -20.18
CA GLU A 404 -25.75 12.89 -19.27
C GLU A 404 -24.63 13.95 -19.09
N GLU A 405 -23.37 13.54 -18.91
CA GLU A 405 -22.28 14.48 -18.63
C GLU A 405 -21.65 15.04 -19.91
N LEU A 406 -21.42 14.21 -20.95
CA LEU A 406 -20.84 14.65 -22.23
C LEU A 406 -21.90 15.07 -23.25
N GLY A 407 -23.18 14.76 -23.05
CA GLY A 407 -24.27 15.17 -23.92
C GLY A 407 -24.25 14.50 -25.30
N ILE A 408 -23.73 13.26 -25.39
CA ILE A 408 -23.74 12.52 -26.65
C ILE A 408 -25.18 12.11 -26.96
N GLU A 409 -25.60 12.25 -28.22
CA GLU A 409 -26.92 11.86 -28.66
C GLU A 409 -27.10 10.32 -28.55
N ALA A 410 -28.29 9.88 -28.13
CA ALA A 410 -28.57 8.45 -27.89
C ALA A 410 -28.29 7.58 -29.12
N GLY A 411 -28.57 8.08 -30.33
CA GLY A 411 -28.27 7.34 -31.57
C GLY A 411 -26.77 7.16 -31.84
N GLU A 412 -25.96 8.16 -31.48
CA GLU A 412 -24.50 8.07 -31.54
C GLU A 412 -23.97 7.08 -30.49
N TYR A 413 -24.48 7.14 -29.26
CA TYR A 413 -24.11 6.25 -28.18
C TYR A 413 -24.32 4.77 -28.59
N GLU A 414 -25.47 4.41 -29.12
CA GLU A 414 -25.74 3.04 -29.60
C GLU A 414 -24.83 2.65 -30.76
N SER A 415 -24.52 3.59 -31.67
CA SER A 415 -23.55 3.35 -32.74
C SER A 415 -22.14 3.06 -32.21
N LEU A 416 -21.67 3.81 -31.23
CA LEU A 416 -20.35 3.64 -30.61
C LEU A 416 -20.26 2.28 -29.90
N LYS A 417 -21.30 1.92 -29.16
CA LYS A 417 -21.40 0.62 -28.49
C LYS A 417 -21.39 -0.53 -29.50
N SER A 418 -22.17 -0.45 -30.56
CA SER A 418 -22.22 -1.49 -31.58
C SER A 418 -20.90 -1.67 -32.34
N ARG A 419 -20.06 -0.64 -32.38
CA ARG A 419 -18.73 -0.63 -33.01
C ARG A 419 -17.60 -1.01 -32.04
N GLY A 420 -17.91 -1.23 -30.76
CA GLY A 420 -16.91 -1.55 -29.74
C GLY A 420 -16.00 -0.38 -29.40
N VAL A 421 -16.48 0.86 -29.53
CA VAL A 421 -15.73 2.07 -29.11
C VAL A 421 -15.96 2.32 -27.62
N ILE A 422 -17.17 2.02 -27.16
CA ILE A 422 -17.58 2.10 -25.75
C ILE A 422 -18.28 0.83 -25.32
#